data_1229dea28feab91ba3148ecf789f25d1
#
_entry.id   1229dea28feab91ba3148ecf789f25d1
#
_cell.length_a   1.000
_cell.length_b   1.000
_cell.length_c   1.000
_cell.angle_alpha   90.00
_cell.angle_beta   90.00
_cell.angle_gamma   90.00
#
_symmetry.space_group_name_H-M   'P 1'
#
loop_
_entity.id
_entity.type
_entity.pdbx_description
1 polymer ?
#
loop_
_entity_poly.entity_id
_entity_poly.type
_entity_poly.pdbx_seq_one_letter_code
_entity_poly.pdbx_strand_id
1 'polypeptide(L)'
;MATTRRIFCSQAAAVLLIPRLLLSQTKSTSRPDVAAIDHDRILESATHYLTQSPSPITILPCSRSPGTLNDFYSEAENYWPDPSNPTGPFVLRGGTPNPDAFNAHRDALLNFAICVPALTAAFVLTNESRYAQQALVHLHAWFLDPATRMTPSLLYGQTIRPAKTGQPEGVIEAVHLSEVVQCIPFLTNFEGFAESDLAAIKKWFAEYFDWLNTSRLAGLARDMKNHHGSSWLLQAASIAHLNEISDDAPLTTLRHQYKSSTIRAQIVADGTFPRELTTPNPYRNTLFNLDMFAGICVLLSTRFESVWDYELQDGPGMRTVIARMFPYIQDRGAWPYRADATHFNELPIRPPSLLFAARAYNRPEYAELWKTLKPDPVSPELQRTFPIRQPLLWVTRPKP
;
A
#
# COMPACT_ATOMS: atom_id res chain seq x y z
N MET A 1 5.86 56.10 -81.64
CA MET A 1 5.17 56.08 -80.33
C MET A 1 4.32 54.82 -80.25
N ALA A 2 4.78 53.79 -79.60
CA ALA A 2 4.11 52.48 -79.62
C ALA A 2 3.46 52.22 -78.24
N THR A 3 2.19 51.98 -78.25
CA THR A 3 1.42 51.71 -77.03
C THR A 3 1.18 50.20 -76.94
N THR A 4 1.80 49.55 -75.97
CA THR A 4 1.71 48.09 -75.74
C THR A 4 0.51 47.81 -74.79
N ARG A 5 -0.46 47.06 -75.27
CA ARG A 5 -1.59 46.55 -74.54
C ARG A 5 -1.13 45.27 -73.79
N ARG A 6 -1.26 45.23 -72.44
CA ARG A 6 -1.10 44.03 -71.59
C ARG A 6 -2.47 43.34 -71.55
N ILE A 7 -2.44 42.04 -71.86
CA ILE A 7 -3.58 41.10 -71.71
C ILE A 7 -3.45 40.48 -70.31
N PHE A 8 -4.51 40.59 -69.51
CA PHE A 8 -4.61 39.89 -68.21
C PHE A 8 -5.34 38.56 -68.50
N CYS A 9 -4.60 37.45 -68.22
CA CYS A 9 -5.22 36.13 -68.12
C CYS A 9 -5.60 35.88 -66.67
N SER A 10 -6.89 35.79 -66.37
CA SER A 10 -7.44 35.34 -65.14
C SER A 10 -7.46 33.80 -65.05
N GLN A 11 -6.61 33.21 -64.24
CA GLN A 11 -6.75 31.80 -63.90
C GLN A 11 -7.65 31.68 -62.67
N ALA A 12 -8.81 31.04 -62.88
CA ALA A 12 -9.69 30.62 -61.77
C ALA A 12 -9.14 29.36 -61.13
N ALA A 13 -8.68 29.47 -59.90
CA ALA A 13 -8.30 28.32 -59.07
C ALA A 13 -9.54 27.74 -58.41
N ALA A 14 -9.95 26.56 -58.79
CA ALA A 14 -10.99 25.78 -58.12
C ALA A 14 -10.45 25.23 -56.83
N VAL A 15 -10.92 25.76 -55.69
CA VAL A 15 -10.61 25.24 -54.34
C VAL A 15 -11.57 24.06 -54.10
N LEU A 16 -11.05 22.85 -54.16
CA LEU A 16 -11.71 21.63 -53.70
C LEU A 16 -11.75 21.64 -52.13
N LEU A 17 -12.89 21.98 -51.58
CA LEU A 17 -13.22 21.79 -50.18
C LEU A 17 -13.44 20.28 -49.90
N ILE A 18 -12.40 19.59 -49.43
CA ILE A 18 -12.54 18.27 -48.83
C ILE A 18 -13.06 18.49 -47.40
N PRO A 19 -14.25 17.97 -47.04
CA PRO A 19 -14.67 18.02 -45.63
C PRO A 19 -13.78 17.10 -44.83
N ARG A 20 -12.87 17.66 -44.04
CA ARG A 20 -12.20 16.96 -42.93
C ARG A 20 -13.29 16.60 -41.93
N LEU A 21 -13.81 15.40 -42.00
CA LEU A 21 -14.48 14.73 -40.90
C LEU A 21 -13.44 14.59 -39.79
N LEU A 22 -13.40 15.59 -38.93
CA LEU A 22 -12.80 15.47 -37.59
C LEU A 22 -13.70 14.50 -36.80
N LEU A 23 -13.41 13.20 -36.93
CA LEU A 23 -13.79 12.22 -35.94
C LEU A 23 -13.03 12.56 -34.67
N SER A 24 -13.57 13.52 -33.93
CA SER A 24 -13.28 13.68 -32.52
C SER A 24 -13.82 12.41 -31.84
N GLN A 25 -13.01 11.36 -31.82
CA GLN A 25 -13.16 10.31 -30.81
C GLN A 25 -12.82 10.95 -29.48
N THR A 26 -13.80 11.56 -28.85
CA THR A 26 -13.79 11.72 -27.40
C THR A 26 -13.82 10.30 -26.84
N LYS A 27 -12.62 9.68 -26.65
CA LYS A 27 -12.49 8.55 -25.78
C LYS A 27 -12.96 9.05 -24.43
N SER A 28 -14.21 8.75 -24.11
CA SER A 28 -14.69 8.79 -22.74
C SER A 28 -13.72 7.89 -21.96
N THR A 29 -12.78 8.50 -21.27
CA THR A 29 -11.88 7.80 -20.35
C THR A 29 -12.69 7.50 -19.10
N SER A 30 -13.60 6.51 -19.22
CA SER A 30 -14.33 6.01 -18.08
C SER A 30 -13.30 5.42 -17.11
N ARG A 31 -13.26 5.96 -15.90
CA ARG A 31 -12.44 5.39 -14.83
C ARG A 31 -12.85 3.93 -14.66
N PRO A 32 -11.88 3.00 -14.44
CA PRO A 32 -12.22 1.58 -14.28
C PRO A 32 -13.22 1.43 -13.13
N ASP A 33 -14.29 0.69 -13.39
CA ASP A 33 -15.27 0.32 -12.37
C ASP A 33 -14.72 -0.87 -11.56
N VAL A 34 -14.05 -0.55 -10.47
CA VAL A 34 -13.41 -1.54 -9.58
C VAL A 34 -14.48 -2.42 -8.94
N ALA A 35 -15.65 -1.88 -8.62
CA ALA A 35 -16.75 -2.64 -8.03
C ALA A 35 -17.22 -3.76 -8.97
N ALA A 36 -17.40 -3.45 -10.26
CA ALA A 36 -17.79 -4.45 -11.25
C ALA A 36 -16.65 -5.44 -11.58
N ILE A 37 -15.39 -4.98 -11.64
CA ILE A 37 -14.23 -5.83 -11.99
C ILE A 37 -13.92 -6.84 -10.89
N ASP A 38 -13.98 -6.42 -9.64
CA ASP A 38 -13.61 -7.22 -8.47
C ASP A 38 -14.81 -7.82 -7.72
N HIS A 39 -16.02 -7.71 -8.25
CA HIS A 39 -17.25 -8.12 -7.59
C HIS A 39 -17.17 -9.53 -7.02
N ASP A 40 -16.95 -10.53 -7.87
CA ASP A 40 -16.98 -11.94 -7.46
C ASP A 40 -15.80 -12.26 -6.54
N ARG A 41 -14.60 -11.73 -6.82
CA ARG A 41 -13.41 -11.87 -5.98
C ARG A 41 -13.64 -11.37 -4.55
N ILE A 42 -14.26 -10.19 -4.42
CA ILE A 42 -14.56 -9.60 -3.11
C ILE A 42 -15.55 -10.46 -2.35
N LEU A 43 -16.64 -10.92 -2.99
CA LEU A 43 -17.66 -11.74 -2.33
C LEU A 43 -17.13 -13.13 -1.95
N GLU A 44 -16.33 -13.77 -2.80
CA GLU A 44 -15.68 -15.05 -2.50
C GLU A 44 -14.75 -14.91 -1.28
N SER A 45 -13.86 -13.91 -1.29
CA SER A 45 -12.95 -13.62 -0.16
C SER A 45 -13.73 -13.34 1.12
N ALA A 46 -14.74 -12.46 1.08
CA ALA A 46 -15.53 -12.12 2.26
C ALA A 46 -16.33 -13.30 2.82
N THR A 47 -16.86 -14.17 1.95
CA THR A 47 -17.59 -15.38 2.36
C THR A 47 -16.69 -16.32 3.18
N HIS A 48 -15.42 -16.43 2.80
CA HIS A 48 -14.45 -17.20 3.57
C HIS A 48 -14.27 -16.67 5.00
N TYR A 49 -14.31 -15.35 5.18
CA TYR A 49 -14.09 -14.71 6.50
C TYR A 49 -15.35 -14.55 7.35
N LEU A 50 -16.55 -14.75 6.81
CA LEU A 50 -17.81 -14.56 7.57
C LEU A 50 -17.93 -15.42 8.83
N THR A 51 -17.32 -16.61 8.82
CA THR A 51 -17.38 -17.57 9.93
C THR A 51 -16.07 -17.66 10.71
N GLN A 52 -15.06 -16.89 10.33
CA GLN A 52 -13.77 -16.93 10.99
C GLN A 52 -13.84 -16.17 12.33
N SER A 53 -13.48 -16.85 13.42
CA SER A 53 -13.32 -16.20 14.72
C SER A 53 -12.07 -15.32 14.75
N PRO A 54 -12.09 -14.20 15.50
CA PRO A 54 -10.91 -13.40 15.72
C PRO A 54 -9.76 -14.21 16.34
N SER A 55 -8.55 -13.96 15.86
CA SER A 55 -7.32 -14.56 16.41
C SER A 55 -6.36 -13.44 16.87
N PRO A 56 -6.67 -12.75 17.98
CA PRO A 56 -5.78 -11.72 18.51
C PRO A 56 -4.49 -12.33 19.06
N ILE A 57 -3.44 -11.52 19.18
CA ILE A 57 -2.11 -11.99 19.61
C ILE A 57 -2.11 -12.62 21.00
N THR A 58 -3.05 -12.23 21.86
CA THR A 58 -3.15 -12.71 23.25
C THR A 58 -3.45 -14.21 23.38
N ILE A 59 -4.00 -14.85 22.35
CA ILE A 59 -4.22 -16.29 22.32
C ILE A 59 -3.01 -17.08 21.76
N LEU A 60 -1.94 -16.37 21.39
CA LEU A 60 -0.72 -16.92 20.79
C LEU A 60 0.51 -16.58 21.66
N PRO A 61 0.56 -16.99 22.94
CA PRO A 61 1.61 -16.56 23.85
C PRO A 61 3.00 -17.05 23.41
N CYS A 62 4.01 -16.21 23.61
CA CYS A 62 5.41 -16.57 23.41
C CYS A 62 6.20 -16.36 24.69
N SER A 63 6.76 -17.44 25.26
CA SER A 63 7.58 -17.36 26.48
C SER A 63 8.87 -16.58 26.31
N ARG A 64 9.31 -16.32 25.08
CA ARG A 64 10.49 -15.53 24.75
C ARG A 64 10.21 -14.03 24.68
N SER A 65 8.94 -13.65 24.56
CA SER A 65 8.56 -12.22 24.56
C SER A 65 8.91 -11.58 25.89
N PRO A 66 9.60 -10.42 25.91
CA PRO A 66 9.85 -9.67 27.12
C PRO A 66 8.65 -8.80 27.55
N GLY A 67 7.64 -8.67 26.72
CA GLY A 67 6.45 -7.87 26.95
C GLY A 67 5.34 -8.64 27.66
N THR A 68 4.16 -8.03 27.70
CA THR A 68 2.91 -8.62 28.19
C THR A 68 2.23 -9.46 27.09
N LEU A 69 1.12 -10.12 27.40
CA LEU A 69 0.32 -10.87 26.42
C LEU A 69 -0.29 -9.97 25.33
N ASN A 70 -0.48 -8.70 25.63
CA ASN A 70 -1.04 -7.72 24.71
C ASN A 70 0.02 -7.07 23.81
N ASP A 71 1.32 -7.33 24.08
CA ASP A 71 2.39 -6.75 23.29
C ASP A 71 2.72 -7.61 22.07
N PHE A 72 2.77 -6.95 20.92
CA PHE A 72 3.19 -7.61 19.69
C PHE A 72 4.66 -8.05 19.79
N TYR A 73 4.94 -9.30 19.43
CA TYR A 73 6.27 -9.87 19.41
C TYR A 73 6.48 -10.70 18.15
N SER A 74 7.60 -10.50 17.48
CA SER A 74 8.08 -11.37 16.41
C SER A 74 9.61 -11.49 16.46
N GLU A 75 10.14 -12.51 15.81
CA GLU A 75 11.57 -12.71 15.66
C GLU A 75 12.01 -12.54 14.21
N ALA A 76 13.21 -11.97 14.01
CA ALA A 76 13.81 -11.79 12.71
C ALA A 76 14.14 -13.16 12.08
N GLU A 77 13.33 -13.59 11.09
CA GLU A 77 13.34 -14.95 10.55
C GLU A 77 14.64 -15.33 9.83
N ASN A 78 15.44 -14.37 9.38
CA ASN A 78 16.70 -14.63 8.70
C ASN A 78 17.91 -14.74 9.64
N TYR A 79 17.67 -14.72 10.95
CA TYR A 79 18.71 -14.80 11.95
C TYR A 79 18.74 -16.18 12.62
N TRP A 80 19.93 -16.75 12.74
CA TRP A 80 20.19 -18.10 13.22
C TRP A 80 21.15 -18.10 14.40
N PRO A 81 21.10 -19.11 15.27
CA PRO A 81 22.13 -19.32 16.28
C PRO A 81 23.53 -19.30 15.64
N ASP A 82 24.47 -18.63 16.29
CA ASP A 82 25.89 -18.69 15.92
C ASP A 82 26.53 -19.96 16.50
N PRO A 83 26.95 -20.94 15.69
CA PRO A 83 27.59 -22.14 16.20
C PRO A 83 28.87 -21.89 16.98
N SER A 84 29.58 -20.79 16.68
CA SER A 84 30.81 -20.39 17.37
C SER A 84 30.54 -19.66 18.69
N ASN A 85 29.33 -19.13 18.89
CA ASN A 85 28.91 -18.44 20.11
C ASN A 85 27.42 -18.76 20.43
N PRO A 86 27.09 -19.96 20.91
CA PRO A 86 25.70 -20.42 21.07
C PRO A 86 24.84 -19.59 22.02
N THR A 87 25.45 -18.83 22.94
CA THR A 87 24.77 -17.94 23.90
C THR A 87 24.76 -16.46 23.43
N GLY A 88 25.45 -16.16 22.34
CA GLY A 88 25.58 -14.82 21.78
C GLY A 88 24.40 -14.42 20.91
N PRO A 89 24.51 -13.22 20.28
CA PRO A 89 23.52 -12.77 19.32
C PRO A 89 23.41 -13.71 18.12
N PHE A 90 22.19 -13.91 17.64
CA PHE A 90 21.94 -14.62 16.39
C PHE A 90 22.56 -13.86 15.22
N VAL A 91 23.02 -14.59 14.22
CA VAL A 91 23.70 -14.05 13.03
C VAL A 91 22.82 -14.15 11.81
N LEU A 92 22.91 -13.15 10.92
CA LEU A 92 22.19 -13.11 9.67
C LEU A 92 22.66 -14.23 8.74
N ARG A 93 21.74 -15.06 8.28
CA ARG A 93 21.95 -16.02 7.20
C ARG A 93 20.92 -15.73 6.10
N GLY A 94 21.36 -15.10 5.02
CA GLY A 94 20.47 -14.76 3.92
C GLY A 94 19.91 -15.99 3.20
N GLY A 95 18.64 -15.92 2.81
CA GLY A 95 18.00 -16.87 1.90
C GLY A 95 17.28 -18.06 2.52
N THR A 96 17.44 -18.33 3.82
CA THR A 96 16.74 -19.43 4.48
C THR A 96 16.13 -18.97 5.80
N PRO A 97 14.79 -18.91 5.92
CA PRO A 97 14.13 -18.58 7.17
C PRO A 97 14.44 -19.59 8.27
N ASN A 98 14.64 -19.10 9.48
CA ASN A 98 14.82 -19.95 10.67
C ASN A 98 13.44 -20.47 11.12
N PRO A 99 13.19 -21.79 11.08
CA PRO A 99 11.89 -22.36 11.44
C PRO A 99 11.56 -22.19 12.93
N ASP A 100 12.58 -21.93 13.80
CA ASP A 100 12.38 -21.69 15.22
C ASP A 100 12.04 -20.22 15.54
N ALA A 101 12.03 -19.33 14.54
CA ALA A 101 11.65 -17.95 14.74
C ALA A 101 10.15 -17.85 15.04
N PHE A 102 9.80 -17.13 16.11
CA PHE A 102 8.39 -16.89 16.45
C PHE A 102 7.82 -15.78 15.59
N ASN A 103 6.84 -16.12 14.76
CA ASN A 103 6.18 -15.19 13.85
C ASN A 103 4.64 -15.26 13.92
N ALA A 104 4.09 -15.98 14.91
CA ALA A 104 2.64 -16.18 15.02
C ALA A 104 1.86 -14.88 15.18
N HIS A 105 2.40 -13.87 15.89
CA HIS A 105 1.74 -12.56 16.01
C HIS A 105 1.73 -11.81 14.67
N ARG A 106 2.83 -11.85 13.92
CA ARG A 106 2.89 -11.27 12.56
C ARG A 106 1.86 -11.89 11.64
N ASP A 107 1.76 -13.22 11.66
CA ASP A 107 0.87 -13.95 10.78
C ASP A 107 -0.61 -13.73 11.18
N ALA A 108 -0.90 -13.62 12.48
CA ALA A 108 -2.22 -13.26 13.00
C ALA A 108 -2.62 -11.82 12.60
N LEU A 109 -1.69 -10.85 12.73
CA LEU A 109 -1.92 -9.47 12.34
C LEU A 109 -2.17 -9.35 10.82
N LEU A 110 -1.40 -10.08 10.02
CA LEU A 110 -1.60 -10.15 8.57
C LEU A 110 -2.98 -10.73 8.23
N ASN A 111 -3.37 -11.85 8.85
CA ASN A 111 -4.68 -12.45 8.62
C ASN A 111 -5.82 -11.51 9.01
N PHE A 112 -5.73 -10.84 10.15
CA PHE A 112 -6.67 -9.79 10.57
C PHE A 112 -6.77 -8.67 9.52
N ALA A 113 -5.63 -8.20 9.03
CA ALA A 113 -5.56 -7.11 8.05
C ALA A 113 -5.93 -7.54 6.62
N ILE A 114 -6.13 -8.83 6.35
CA ILE A 114 -6.77 -9.34 5.12
C ILE A 114 -8.29 -9.47 5.33
N CYS A 115 -8.68 -10.02 6.48
CA CYS A 115 -10.06 -10.32 6.82
C CYS A 115 -10.94 -9.05 6.86
N VAL A 116 -10.55 -8.04 7.64
CA VAL A 116 -11.37 -6.83 7.83
C VAL A 116 -11.59 -6.06 6.52
N PRO A 117 -10.58 -5.80 5.68
CA PRO A 117 -10.80 -5.17 4.38
C PRO A 117 -11.66 -6.00 3.42
N ALA A 118 -11.53 -7.33 3.39
CA ALA A 118 -12.36 -8.19 2.56
C ALA A 118 -13.85 -8.08 2.94
N LEU A 119 -14.14 -8.18 4.23
CA LEU A 119 -15.51 -8.02 4.77
C LEU A 119 -16.05 -6.62 4.50
N THR A 120 -15.24 -5.58 4.72
CA THR A 120 -15.67 -4.20 4.49
C THR A 120 -15.93 -3.92 3.01
N ALA A 121 -15.10 -4.45 2.09
CA ALA A 121 -15.32 -4.30 0.67
C ALA A 121 -16.64 -4.97 0.22
N ALA A 122 -16.96 -6.15 0.77
CA ALA A 122 -18.25 -6.81 0.51
C ALA A 122 -19.43 -6.00 1.07
N PHE A 123 -19.30 -5.40 2.25
CA PHE A 123 -20.30 -4.49 2.78
C PHE A 123 -20.52 -3.28 1.85
N VAL A 124 -19.45 -2.68 1.35
CA VAL A 124 -19.54 -1.55 0.40
C VAL A 124 -20.25 -1.94 -0.90
N LEU A 125 -20.02 -3.17 -1.40
CA LEU A 125 -20.65 -3.67 -2.61
C LEU A 125 -22.15 -3.98 -2.42
N THR A 126 -22.49 -4.68 -1.33
CA THR A 126 -23.81 -5.31 -1.18
C THR A 126 -24.73 -4.58 -0.21
N ASN A 127 -24.16 -3.76 0.67
CA ASN A 127 -24.86 -3.17 1.83
C ASN A 127 -25.43 -4.22 2.80
N GLU A 128 -24.94 -5.48 2.77
CA GLU A 128 -25.39 -6.54 3.67
C GLU A 128 -24.72 -6.41 5.04
N SER A 129 -25.51 -6.15 6.08
CA SER A 129 -25.06 -5.91 7.46
C SER A 129 -24.17 -7.03 8.03
N ARG A 130 -24.34 -8.29 7.61
CA ARG A 130 -23.54 -9.42 8.09
C ARG A 130 -22.02 -9.22 7.90
N TYR A 131 -21.63 -8.59 6.80
CA TYR A 131 -20.22 -8.31 6.53
C TYR A 131 -19.65 -7.24 7.46
N ALA A 132 -20.38 -6.13 7.64
CA ALA A 132 -19.98 -5.08 8.57
C ALA A 132 -19.95 -5.60 10.01
N GLN A 133 -20.96 -6.36 10.43
CA GLN A 133 -21.02 -6.96 11.77
C GLN A 133 -19.80 -7.85 12.03
N GLN A 134 -19.43 -8.72 11.10
CA GLN A 134 -18.28 -9.59 11.25
C GLN A 134 -16.95 -8.80 11.27
N ALA A 135 -16.82 -7.76 10.45
CA ALA A 135 -15.65 -6.87 10.50
C ALA A 135 -15.52 -6.20 11.88
N LEU A 136 -16.63 -5.75 12.48
CA LEU A 136 -16.64 -5.15 13.82
C LEU A 136 -16.26 -6.15 14.91
N VAL A 137 -16.66 -7.43 14.81
CA VAL A 137 -16.23 -8.49 15.74
C VAL A 137 -14.70 -8.60 15.77
N HIS A 138 -14.05 -8.56 14.59
CA HIS A 138 -12.59 -8.57 14.51
C HIS A 138 -11.96 -7.29 15.07
N LEU A 139 -12.48 -6.12 14.70
CA LEU A 139 -11.99 -4.84 15.20
C LEU A 139 -12.10 -4.74 16.72
N HIS A 140 -13.20 -5.25 17.28
CA HIS A 140 -13.44 -5.27 18.73
C HIS A 140 -12.37 -6.08 19.46
N ALA A 141 -12.10 -7.31 18.99
CA ALA A 141 -11.10 -8.18 19.57
C ALA A 141 -9.66 -7.60 19.50
N TRP A 142 -9.35 -6.89 18.42
CA TRP A 142 -7.99 -6.39 18.21
C TRP A 142 -7.71 -5.03 18.86
N PHE A 143 -8.73 -4.19 19.03
CA PHE A 143 -8.53 -2.80 19.46
C PHE A 143 -9.32 -2.37 20.69
N LEU A 144 -10.42 -3.06 21.04
CA LEU A 144 -11.34 -2.58 22.05
C LEU A 144 -11.36 -3.44 23.31
N ASP A 145 -11.50 -4.76 23.18
CA ASP A 145 -11.61 -5.65 24.33
C ASP A 145 -10.33 -5.61 25.18
N PRO A 146 -10.39 -5.16 26.45
CA PRO A 146 -9.23 -5.08 27.31
C PRO A 146 -8.46 -6.41 27.50
N ALA A 147 -9.16 -7.54 27.37
CA ALA A 147 -8.54 -8.86 27.52
C ALA A 147 -7.72 -9.27 26.29
N THR A 148 -8.05 -8.73 25.09
CA THR A 148 -7.48 -9.23 23.84
C THR A 148 -6.85 -8.15 22.96
N ARG A 149 -7.14 -6.87 23.21
CA ARG A 149 -6.64 -5.76 22.40
C ARG A 149 -5.10 -5.71 22.40
N MET A 150 -4.54 -5.53 21.21
CA MET A 150 -3.11 -5.32 21.05
C MET A 150 -2.67 -3.97 21.63
N THR A 151 -1.53 -3.92 22.30
CA THR A 151 -0.87 -2.65 22.65
C THR A 151 -0.51 -1.90 21.35
N PRO A 152 -0.77 -0.57 21.24
CA PRO A 152 -0.49 0.21 20.04
C PRO A 152 1.02 0.48 19.86
N SER A 153 1.80 -0.57 19.66
CA SER A 153 3.26 -0.51 19.62
C SER A 153 3.82 -1.76 18.92
N LEU A 154 4.93 -1.60 18.18
CA LEU A 154 5.74 -2.69 17.64
C LEU A 154 7.13 -2.76 18.32
N LEU A 155 7.19 -2.45 19.60
CA LEU A 155 8.45 -2.38 20.36
C LEU A 155 9.29 -3.68 20.26
N TYR A 156 8.64 -4.82 20.09
CA TYR A 156 9.30 -6.13 20.04
C TYR A 156 9.18 -6.81 18.66
N GLY A 157 8.92 -6.03 17.60
CA GLY A 157 8.88 -6.54 16.22
C GLY A 157 10.26 -6.89 15.69
N GLN A 158 10.40 -8.05 15.06
CA GLN A 158 11.65 -8.59 14.49
C GLN A 158 12.82 -8.60 15.51
N THR A 159 12.56 -9.04 16.73
CA THR A 159 13.61 -9.19 17.76
C THR A 159 14.68 -10.18 17.31
N ILE A 160 15.95 -9.80 17.43
CA ILE A 160 17.10 -10.68 17.20
C ILE A 160 17.55 -11.23 18.55
N ARG A 161 17.41 -12.53 18.77
CA ARG A 161 17.80 -13.17 20.05
C ARG A 161 19.29 -12.93 20.36
N PRO A 162 19.69 -12.64 21.61
CA PRO A 162 18.87 -12.59 22.82
C PRO A 162 18.40 -11.18 23.21
N ALA A 163 18.29 -10.25 22.26
CA ALA A 163 17.84 -8.88 22.53
C ALA A 163 16.44 -8.85 23.19
N LYS A 164 16.18 -7.78 23.93
CA LYS A 164 14.90 -7.54 24.62
C LYS A 164 14.05 -6.48 23.96
N THR A 165 14.45 -5.98 22.79
CA THR A 165 13.72 -5.02 21.97
C THR A 165 13.77 -5.48 20.52
N GLY A 166 12.79 -5.06 19.74
CA GLY A 166 12.75 -5.32 18.30
C GLY A 166 13.77 -4.51 17.50
N GLN A 167 13.68 -4.63 16.20
CA GLN A 167 14.48 -3.89 15.23
C GLN A 167 13.62 -2.82 14.53
N PRO A 168 14.23 -1.75 13.99
CA PRO A 168 13.51 -0.77 13.17
C PRO A 168 12.75 -1.41 12.01
N GLU A 169 13.31 -2.48 11.42
CA GLU A 169 12.69 -3.26 10.36
C GLU A 169 11.35 -3.87 10.79
N GLY A 170 11.15 -4.14 12.07
CA GLY A 170 9.91 -4.71 12.60
C GLY A 170 8.67 -3.82 12.44
N VAL A 171 8.85 -2.51 12.27
CA VAL A 171 7.75 -1.55 12.06
C VAL A 171 6.95 -1.88 10.79
N ILE A 172 7.56 -2.51 9.79
CA ILE A 172 6.91 -2.90 8.54
C ILE A 172 5.80 -3.95 8.75
N GLU A 173 5.85 -4.72 9.83
CA GLU A 173 4.89 -5.81 10.06
C GLU A 173 3.45 -5.30 10.28
N ALA A 174 3.29 -4.03 10.66
CA ALA A 174 1.99 -3.37 10.77
C ALA A 174 1.58 -2.58 9.50
N VAL A 175 2.31 -2.64 8.39
CA VAL A 175 1.98 -1.89 7.17
C VAL A 175 0.56 -2.19 6.67
N HIS A 176 0.09 -3.41 6.86
CA HIS A 176 -1.24 -3.86 6.46
C HIS A 176 -2.37 -3.21 7.26
N LEU A 177 -2.10 -2.66 8.46
CA LEU A 177 -3.07 -1.85 9.19
C LEU A 177 -3.47 -0.58 8.42
N SER A 178 -2.66 -0.13 7.48
CA SER A 178 -3.02 1.00 6.59
C SER A 178 -4.34 0.73 5.85
N GLU A 179 -4.58 -0.51 5.40
CA GLU A 179 -5.84 -0.85 4.73
C GLU A 179 -7.00 -1.05 5.72
N VAL A 180 -6.72 -1.57 6.92
CA VAL A 180 -7.72 -1.64 8.01
C VAL A 180 -8.22 -0.24 8.36
N VAL A 181 -7.33 0.74 8.42
CA VAL A 181 -7.69 2.15 8.63
C VAL A 181 -8.64 2.66 7.55
N GLN A 182 -8.43 2.29 6.28
CA GLN A 182 -9.34 2.68 5.19
C GLN A 182 -10.74 2.07 5.32
N CYS A 183 -10.91 0.98 6.10
CA CYS A 183 -12.21 0.36 6.32
C CYS A 183 -13.11 1.20 7.24
N ILE A 184 -12.53 1.88 8.22
CA ILE A 184 -13.27 2.52 9.33
C ILE A 184 -14.35 3.49 8.82
N PRO A 185 -14.07 4.44 7.88
CA PRO A 185 -15.07 5.37 7.39
C PRO A 185 -16.24 4.71 6.63
N PHE A 186 -16.03 3.53 6.04
CA PHE A 186 -17.11 2.79 5.37
C PHE A 186 -18.02 2.07 6.38
N LEU A 187 -17.43 1.55 7.46
CA LEU A 187 -18.17 0.84 8.52
C LEU A 187 -19.06 1.77 9.32
N THR A 188 -18.79 3.09 9.37
CA THR A 188 -19.69 4.05 10.01
C THR A 188 -21.07 4.13 9.36
N ASN A 189 -21.23 3.63 8.13
CA ASN A 189 -22.55 3.51 7.49
C ASN A 189 -23.40 2.33 8.01
N PHE A 190 -22.83 1.49 8.85
CA PHE A 190 -23.57 0.39 9.50
C PHE A 190 -24.14 0.86 10.83
N GLU A 191 -25.45 0.84 10.99
CA GLU A 191 -26.16 1.30 12.20
C GLU A 191 -25.71 0.59 13.49
N GLY A 192 -25.16 -0.63 13.38
CA GLY A 192 -24.63 -1.39 14.51
C GLY A 192 -23.24 -0.94 14.97
N PHE A 193 -22.61 0.04 14.31
CA PHE A 193 -21.30 0.56 14.73
C PHE A 193 -21.48 1.70 15.72
N ALA A 194 -21.29 1.41 17.01
CA ALA A 194 -21.46 2.40 18.07
C ALA A 194 -20.43 3.54 17.97
N GLU A 195 -20.86 4.78 18.24
CA GLU A 195 -19.95 5.94 18.27
C GLU A 195 -18.83 5.79 19.31
N SER A 196 -19.12 5.12 20.44
CA SER A 196 -18.13 4.80 21.47
C SER A 196 -17.02 3.89 20.94
N ASP A 197 -17.37 2.91 20.11
CA ASP A 197 -16.40 1.97 19.52
C ASP A 197 -15.55 2.68 18.46
N LEU A 198 -16.18 3.51 17.63
CA LEU A 198 -15.46 4.36 16.68
C LEU A 198 -14.44 5.28 17.39
N ALA A 199 -14.88 5.94 18.49
CA ALA A 199 -14.00 6.80 19.27
C ALA A 199 -12.82 6.03 19.89
N ALA A 200 -13.09 4.82 20.41
CA ALA A 200 -12.07 3.97 21.00
C ALA A 200 -11.07 3.42 19.95
N ILE A 201 -11.53 3.05 18.76
CA ILE A 201 -10.67 2.65 17.63
C ILE A 201 -9.79 3.83 17.20
N LYS A 202 -10.38 5.02 17.02
CA LYS A 202 -9.61 6.23 16.67
C LYS A 202 -8.56 6.54 17.73
N LYS A 203 -8.89 6.37 19.01
CA LYS A 203 -7.93 6.54 20.11
C LYS A 203 -6.78 5.55 20.03
N TRP A 204 -7.06 4.27 19.77
CA TRP A 204 -6.02 3.25 19.60
C TRP A 204 -5.04 3.63 18.46
N PHE A 205 -5.57 4.05 17.31
CA PHE A 205 -4.75 4.49 16.19
C PHE A 205 -4.00 5.80 16.49
N ALA A 206 -4.58 6.72 17.27
CA ALA A 206 -3.87 7.91 17.72
C ALA A 206 -2.68 7.58 18.63
N GLU A 207 -2.83 6.63 19.56
CA GLU A 207 -1.75 6.14 20.43
C GLU A 207 -0.67 5.42 19.60
N TYR A 208 -1.05 4.67 18.56
CA TYR A 208 -0.09 4.06 17.65
C TYR A 208 0.65 5.10 16.79
N PHE A 209 -0.04 6.13 16.32
CA PHE A 209 0.56 7.26 15.62
C PHE A 209 1.57 8.01 16.48
N ASP A 210 1.24 8.20 17.76
CA ASP A 210 2.14 8.77 18.74
C ASP A 210 3.40 7.92 18.90
N TRP A 211 3.24 6.60 19.03
CA TRP A 211 4.38 5.68 19.09
C TRP A 211 5.24 5.73 17.83
N LEU A 212 4.64 5.78 16.64
CA LEU A 212 5.36 5.92 15.37
C LEU A 212 6.22 7.20 15.34
N ASN A 213 5.76 8.29 15.95
CA ASN A 213 6.45 9.58 15.92
C ASN A 213 7.46 9.77 17.06
N THR A 214 7.27 9.11 18.21
CA THR A 214 8.06 9.35 19.42
C THR A 214 9.04 8.23 19.75
N SER A 215 8.77 7.00 19.30
CA SER A 215 9.68 5.87 19.52
C SER A 215 10.96 6.03 18.70
N ARG A 216 12.11 5.86 19.39
CA ARG A 216 13.41 5.82 18.70
C ARG A 216 13.46 4.76 17.60
N LEU A 217 12.86 3.59 17.84
CA LEU A 217 12.84 2.46 16.92
C LEU A 217 12.05 2.82 15.65
N ALA A 218 10.86 3.39 15.81
CA ALA A 218 10.03 3.83 14.70
C ALA A 218 10.65 5.02 13.95
N GLY A 219 11.35 5.93 14.64
CA GLY A 219 12.11 7.01 14.01
C GLY A 219 13.25 6.50 13.12
N LEU A 220 13.95 5.44 13.55
CA LEU A 220 14.97 4.78 12.71
C LEU A 220 14.34 4.12 11.48
N ALA A 221 13.17 3.49 11.61
CA ALA A 221 12.43 2.93 10.46
C ALA A 221 12.01 4.02 9.46
N ARG A 222 11.49 5.16 9.97
CA ARG A 222 11.13 6.33 9.15
C ARG A 222 12.28 6.82 8.28
N ASP A 223 13.47 6.85 8.85
CA ASP A 223 14.66 7.42 8.20
C ASP A 223 15.36 6.43 7.24
N MET A 224 14.86 5.20 7.12
CA MET A 224 15.33 4.23 6.14
C MET A 224 14.98 4.67 4.71
N LYS A 225 15.94 4.47 3.80
CA LYS A 225 15.85 4.93 2.40
C LYS A 225 15.40 3.81 1.46
N ASN A 226 14.41 3.02 1.90
CA ASN A 226 13.85 1.86 1.19
C ASN A 226 12.41 1.64 1.63
N HIS A 227 11.82 0.50 1.26
CA HIS A 227 10.44 0.13 1.58
C HIS A 227 10.08 0.20 3.08
N HIS A 228 11.03 0.11 4.01
CA HIS A 228 10.74 0.32 5.44
C HIS A 228 10.34 1.77 5.74
N GLY A 229 11.06 2.75 5.18
CA GLY A 229 10.70 4.16 5.34
C GLY A 229 9.36 4.49 4.67
N SER A 230 9.08 3.91 3.51
CA SER A 230 7.78 4.06 2.84
C SER A 230 6.66 3.41 3.63
N SER A 231 6.91 2.25 4.24
CA SER A 231 5.96 1.58 5.13
C SER A 231 5.58 2.45 6.33
N TRP A 232 6.58 3.07 6.97
CA TRP A 232 6.32 4.01 8.05
C TRP A 232 5.42 5.17 7.59
N LEU A 233 5.75 5.76 6.44
CA LEU A 233 5.00 6.91 5.91
C LEU A 233 3.57 6.53 5.51
N LEU A 234 3.36 5.35 4.90
CA LEU A 234 2.02 4.86 4.55
C LEU A 234 1.15 4.67 5.78
N GLN A 235 1.70 4.05 6.84
CA GLN A 235 1.01 3.88 8.11
C GLN A 235 0.65 5.23 8.73
N ALA A 236 1.63 6.13 8.85
CA ALA A 236 1.42 7.45 9.42
C ALA A 236 0.37 8.27 8.63
N ALA A 237 0.44 8.25 7.29
CA ALA A 237 -0.51 8.95 6.44
C ALA A 237 -1.94 8.39 6.55
N SER A 238 -2.08 7.05 6.61
CA SER A 238 -3.38 6.40 6.78
C SER A 238 -4.05 6.81 8.09
N ILE A 239 -3.29 6.79 9.19
CA ILE A 239 -3.81 7.13 10.52
C ILE A 239 -4.12 8.62 10.63
N ALA A 240 -3.25 9.49 10.10
CA ALA A 240 -3.50 10.92 10.06
C ALA A 240 -4.78 11.25 9.29
N HIS A 241 -5.04 10.53 8.19
CA HIS A 241 -6.26 10.70 7.39
C HIS A 241 -7.52 10.24 8.14
N LEU A 242 -7.47 9.14 8.92
CA LEU A 242 -8.59 8.68 9.75
C LEU A 242 -8.92 9.68 10.86
N ASN A 243 -7.90 10.25 11.47
CA ASN A 243 -8.01 11.14 12.60
C ASN A 243 -8.17 12.62 12.19
N GLU A 244 -8.44 12.88 10.91
CA GLU A 244 -8.67 14.21 10.34
C GLU A 244 -9.76 14.95 11.12
N ILE A 245 -9.33 15.54 12.24
CA ILE A 245 -10.10 16.41 13.10
C ILE A 245 -9.64 17.81 12.70
N SER A 246 -10.45 18.59 11.98
CA SER A 246 -10.33 20.06 11.80
C SER A 246 -8.92 20.66 11.64
N ASP A 247 -7.85 19.91 11.82
CA ASP A 247 -6.46 20.31 11.72
C ASP A 247 -5.69 19.40 10.73
N ASP A 248 -5.39 19.95 9.56
CA ASP A 248 -4.61 19.29 8.50
C ASP A 248 -3.08 19.24 8.83
N ALA A 249 -2.66 19.64 10.02
CA ALA A 249 -1.25 19.76 10.38
C ALA A 249 -0.46 18.44 10.24
N PRO A 250 -0.93 17.27 10.72
CA PRO A 250 -0.23 16.01 10.53
C PRO A 250 -0.07 15.64 9.06
N LEU A 251 -1.12 15.74 8.24
CA LEU A 251 -1.08 15.44 6.81
C LEU A 251 -0.19 16.41 6.06
N THR A 252 -0.20 17.70 6.42
CA THR A 252 0.67 18.72 5.85
C THR A 252 2.14 18.43 6.16
N THR A 253 2.45 18.02 7.39
CA THR A 253 3.81 17.61 7.80
C THR A 253 4.28 16.37 7.00
N LEU A 254 3.44 15.34 6.88
CA LEU A 254 3.76 14.12 6.12
C LEU A 254 3.89 14.40 4.62
N ARG A 255 3.07 15.30 4.07
CA ARG A 255 3.18 15.78 2.67
C ARG A 255 4.51 16.50 2.43
N HIS A 256 4.92 17.34 3.37
CA HIS A 256 6.23 17.99 3.33
C HIS A 256 7.36 16.95 3.40
N GLN A 257 7.30 15.98 4.34
CA GLN A 257 8.28 14.89 4.45
C GLN A 257 8.38 14.09 3.15
N TYR A 258 7.25 13.71 2.54
CA TYR A 258 7.23 13.00 1.27
C TYR A 258 8.02 13.75 0.20
N LYS A 259 7.78 15.06 0.03
CA LYS A 259 8.41 15.88 -0.98
C LYS A 259 9.88 16.19 -0.70
N SER A 260 10.20 16.57 0.55
CA SER A 260 11.53 17.07 0.90
C SER A 260 12.56 15.97 1.11
N SER A 261 12.13 14.79 1.56
CA SER A 261 13.03 13.71 1.96
C SER A 261 12.74 12.36 1.31
N THR A 262 11.48 11.87 1.34
CA THR A 262 11.19 10.48 0.97
C THR A 262 11.47 10.18 -0.51
N ILE A 263 10.94 11.00 -1.42
CA ILE A 263 11.22 10.84 -2.87
C ILE A 263 12.71 10.92 -3.14
N ARG A 264 13.37 11.99 -2.65
CA ARG A 264 14.80 12.23 -2.89
C ARG A 264 15.69 11.12 -2.35
N ALA A 265 15.32 10.50 -1.24
CA ALA A 265 16.12 9.46 -0.60
C ALA A 265 16.01 8.10 -1.30
N GLN A 266 14.92 7.85 -2.04
CA GLN A 266 14.60 6.52 -2.53
C GLN A 266 14.58 6.40 -4.06
N ILE A 267 14.31 7.50 -4.80
CA ILE A 267 14.16 7.46 -6.26
C ILE A 267 15.31 8.22 -6.91
N VAL A 268 15.93 7.63 -7.93
CA VAL A 268 16.94 8.29 -8.76
C VAL A 268 16.34 8.75 -10.11
N ALA A 269 17.10 9.53 -10.88
CA ALA A 269 16.61 10.24 -12.06
C ALA A 269 15.92 9.36 -13.12
N ASP A 270 16.29 8.08 -13.24
CA ASP A 270 15.68 7.13 -14.19
C ASP A 270 14.40 6.45 -13.65
N GLY A 271 13.96 6.81 -12.43
CA GLY A 271 12.78 6.22 -11.78
C GLY A 271 13.02 4.90 -11.05
N THR A 272 14.24 4.49 -10.84
CA THR A 272 14.55 3.27 -10.07
C THR A 272 14.60 3.54 -8.56
N PHE A 273 14.40 2.46 -7.79
CA PHE A 273 14.65 2.39 -6.34
C PHE A 273 15.97 1.63 -6.08
N PRO A 274 17.14 2.31 -6.02
CA PRO A 274 18.43 1.62 -6.03
C PRO A 274 18.61 0.64 -4.86
N ARG A 275 18.05 0.96 -3.70
CA ARG A 275 18.20 0.09 -2.53
C ARG A 275 17.36 -1.18 -2.62
N GLU A 276 16.23 -1.15 -3.31
CA GLU A 276 15.44 -2.36 -3.58
C GLU A 276 16.18 -3.30 -4.54
N LEU A 277 16.91 -2.74 -5.51
CA LEU A 277 17.68 -3.53 -6.48
C LEU A 277 18.84 -4.32 -5.85
N THR A 278 19.31 -3.95 -4.66
CA THR A 278 20.39 -4.64 -3.94
C THR A 278 19.89 -5.78 -3.04
N THR A 279 18.58 -5.91 -2.85
CA THR A 279 17.99 -6.94 -1.98
C THR A 279 17.97 -8.32 -2.66
N PRO A 280 17.78 -9.42 -1.92
CA PRO A 280 17.60 -10.75 -2.52
C PRO A 280 16.41 -10.86 -3.49
N ASN A 281 15.38 -10.01 -3.32
CA ASN A 281 14.16 -10.03 -4.11
C ASN A 281 13.90 -8.63 -4.73
N PRO A 282 14.72 -8.19 -5.70
CA PRO A 282 14.71 -6.81 -6.19
C PRO A 282 13.41 -6.44 -6.93
N TYR A 283 12.82 -7.37 -7.69
CA TYR A 283 11.58 -7.12 -8.42
C TYR A 283 10.39 -6.99 -7.47
N ARG A 284 10.22 -7.95 -6.56
CA ARG A 284 9.17 -7.95 -5.55
C ARG A 284 9.24 -6.70 -4.67
N ASN A 285 10.43 -6.39 -4.15
CA ASN A 285 10.59 -5.25 -3.25
C ASN A 285 10.39 -3.91 -3.99
N THR A 286 10.74 -3.83 -5.28
CA THR A 286 10.44 -2.67 -6.10
C THR A 286 8.93 -2.50 -6.28
N LEU A 287 8.17 -3.56 -6.58
CA LEU A 287 6.71 -3.52 -6.67
C LEU A 287 6.06 -3.16 -5.33
N PHE A 288 6.51 -3.77 -4.24
CA PHE A 288 6.03 -3.49 -2.90
C PHE A 288 6.23 -2.02 -2.52
N ASN A 289 7.43 -1.48 -2.78
CA ASN A 289 7.71 -0.07 -2.52
C ASN A 289 6.86 0.86 -3.39
N LEU A 290 6.69 0.52 -4.68
CA LEU A 290 5.86 1.26 -5.61
C LEU A 290 4.38 1.32 -5.16
N ASP A 291 3.83 0.20 -4.68
CA ASP A 291 2.45 0.15 -4.20
C ASP A 291 2.26 1.01 -2.93
N MET A 292 3.25 1.02 -2.02
CA MET A 292 3.23 1.91 -0.86
C MET A 292 3.32 3.38 -1.27
N PHE A 293 4.21 3.75 -2.18
CA PHE A 293 4.27 5.11 -2.72
C PHE A 293 2.97 5.55 -3.37
N ALA A 294 2.32 4.64 -4.11
CA ALA A 294 1.03 4.94 -4.73
C ALA A 294 -0.08 5.16 -3.68
N GLY A 295 -0.14 4.33 -2.63
CA GLY A 295 -1.02 4.54 -1.50
C GLY A 295 -0.76 5.86 -0.76
N ILE A 296 0.51 6.20 -0.53
CA ILE A 296 0.91 7.49 0.04
C ILE A 296 0.40 8.66 -0.83
N CYS A 297 0.57 8.56 -2.15
CA CYS A 297 0.08 9.59 -3.07
C CYS A 297 -1.44 9.75 -3.03
N VAL A 298 -2.20 8.66 -2.88
CA VAL A 298 -3.66 8.70 -2.70
C VAL A 298 -4.03 9.46 -1.44
N LEU A 299 -3.36 9.16 -0.31
CA LEU A 299 -3.68 9.73 1.00
C LEU A 299 -3.24 11.19 1.16
N LEU A 300 -2.08 11.55 0.62
CA LEU A 300 -1.50 12.88 0.79
C LEU A 300 -1.94 13.88 -0.26
N SER A 301 -2.60 13.46 -1.35
CA SER A 301 -3.17 14.37 -2.33
C SER A 301 -4.46 15.01 -1.82
N THR A 302 -4.63 16.30 -2.12
CA THR A 302 -5.84 17.07 -1.83
C THR A 302 -6.50 17.54 -3.13
N ARG A 303 -7.66 18.17 -3.03
CA ARG A 303 -8.30 18.82 -4.18
C ARG A 303 -7.49 20.00 -4.73
N PHE A 304 -6.57 20.54 -3.94
CA PHE A 304 -5.74 21.72 -4.30
C PHE A 304 -4.32 21.34 -4.71
N GLU A 305 -3.84 20.20 -4.26
CA GLU A 305 -2.47 19.76 -4.47
C GLU A 305 -2.43 18.24 -4.69
N SER A 306 -1.92 17.82 -5.85
CA SER A 306 -1.65 16.42 -6.16
C SER A 306 -0.18 16.09 -5.91
N VAL A 307 0.10 15.22 -4.95
CA VAL A 307 1.49 14.74 -4.77
C VAL A 307 1.91 13.74 -5.84
N TRP A 308 0.97 13.25 -6.65
CA TRP A 308 1.26 12.47 -7.86
C TRP A 308 2.04 13.27 -8.90
N ASP A 309 1.81 14.58 -8.97
CA ASP A 309 2.43 15.47 -9.94
C ASP A 309 3.71 16.12 -9.41
N TYR A 310 4.09 15.79 -8.16
CA TYR A 310 5.32 16.32 -7.59
C TYR A 310 6.54 15.60 -8.20
N GLU A 311 7.45 16.40 -8.76
CA GLU A 311 8.72 15.96 -9.31
C GLU A 311 9.87 16.78 -8.72
N LEU A 312 11.02 16.15 -8.54
CA LEU A 312 12.24 16.86 -8.16
C LEU A 312 12.77 17.66 -9.37
N GLN A 313 13.58 18.69 -9.14
CA GLN A 313 14.15 19.52 -10.22
C GLN A 313 15.00 18.69 -11.21
N ASP A 314 15.60 17.62 -10.75
CA ASP A 314 16.40 16.66 -11.52
C ASP A 314 15.58 15.49 -12.08
N GLY A 315 14.25 15.55 -11.93
CA GLY A 315 13.30 14.77 -12.71
C GLY A 315 12.56 13.64 -12.03
N PRO A 316 13.00 12.95 -10.96
CA PRO A 316 12.25 11.82 -10.44
C PRO A 316 11.00 12.24 -9.66
N GLY A 317 9.91 11.53 -9.96
CA GLY A 317 8.62 11.59 -9.29
C GLY A 317 7.84 10.32 -9.56
N MET A 318 6.62 10.20 -9.06
CA MET A 318 5.81 8.99 -9.24
C MET A 318 5.54 8.68 -10.72
N ARG A 319 5.38 9.71 -11.56
CA ARG A 319 5.18 9.53 -13.01
C ARG A 319 6.35 8.78 -13.66
N THR A 320 7.57 9.15 -13.31
CA THR A 320 8.81 8.53 -13.82
C THR A 320 8.91 7.07 -13.35
N VAL A 321 8.64 6.79 -12.06
CA VAL A 321 8.70 5.44 -11.49
C VAL A 321 7.68 4.51 -12.14
N ILE A 322 6.43 4.95 -12.29
CA ILE A 322 5.38 4.15 -12.94
C ILE A 322 5.74 3.88 -14.41
N ALA A 323 6.18 4.91 -15.15
CA ALA A 323 6.58 4.75 -16.54
C ALA A 323 7.76 3.78 -16.69
N ARG A 324 8.72 3.81 -15.76
CA ARG A 324 9.86 2.88 -15.70
C ARG A 324 9.42 1.45 -15.45
N MET A 325 8.48 1.25 -14.51
CA MET A 325 8.07 -0.09 -14.09
C MET A 325 7.03 -0.73 -15.02
N PHE A 326 6.23 0.06 -15.72
CA PHE A 326 5.15 -0.42 -16.57
C PHE A 326 5.56 -1.52 -17.55
N PRO A 327 6.64 -1.40 -18.37
CA PRO A 327 7.04 -2.46 -19.29
C PRO A 327 7.44 -3.75 -18.56
N TYR A 328 8.01 -3.68 -17.37
CA TYR A 328 8.42 -4.86 -16.60
C TYR A 328 7.25 -5.51 -15.86
N ILE A 329 6.18 -4.76 -15.56
CA ILE A 329 4.93 -5.31 -15.07
C ILE A 329 4.17 -6.00 -16.22
N GLN A 330 4.24 -5.45 -17.43
CA GLN A 330 3.64 -6.01 -18.63
C GLN A 330 4.35 -7.30 -19.09
N ASP A 331 5.67 -7.27 -19.07
CA ASP A 331 6.54 -8.41 -19.39
C ASP A 331 7.67 -8.53 -18.36
N ARG A 332 7.49 -9.41 -17.38
CA ARG A 332 8.53 -9.70 -16.38
C ARG A 332 9.83 -10.21 -17.01
N GLY A 333 9.76 -10.87 -18.18
CA GLY A 333 10.92 -11.37 -18.90
C GLY A 333 11.86 -10.25 -19.34
N ALA A 334 11.36 -9.02 -19.50
CA ALA A 334 12.15 -7.84 -19.82
C ALA A 334 12.86 -7.20 -18.60
N TRP A 335 12.68 -7.74 -17.37
CA TRP A 335 13.31 -7.21 -16.16
C TRP A 335 14.82 -7.21 -16.27
N PRO A 336 15.52 -6.05 -16.24
CA PRO A 336 16.94 -5.96 -16.60
C PRO A 336 17.88 -6.28 -15.44
N TYR A 337 17.35 -6.54 -14.25
CA TYR A 337 18.15 -6.83 -13.05
C TYR A 337 18.03 -8.30 -12.67
N ARG A 338 18.72 -8.67 -11.60
CA ARG A 338 18.66 -10.03 -11.04
C ARG A 338 17.18 -10.41 -10.75
N ALA A 339 16.81 -11.63 -11.07
CA ALA A 339 15.55 -12.20 -10.64
C ALA A 339 15.50 -12.31 -9.11
N ASP A 340 14.29 -12.31 -8.54
CA ASP A 340 14.09 -12.57 -7.13
C ASP A 340 14.54 -13.97 -6.76
N ALA A 341 15.10 -14.12 -5.57
CA ALA A 341 15.56 -15.41 -5.05
C ALA A 341 14.37 -16.37 -4.85
N THR A 342 13.18 -15.83 -4.53
CA THR A 342 11.95 -16.61 -4.33
C THR A 342 10.78 -15.96 -5.06
N HIS A 343 9.84 -16.77 -5.54
CA HIS A 343 8.54 -16.34 -6.09
C HIS A 343 8.58 -15.42 -7.34
N PHE A 344 9.73 -15.25 -7.99
CA PHE A 344 9.84 -14.40 -9.18
C PHE A 344 8.82 -14.78 -10.26
N ASN A 345 8.57 -16.08 -10.46
CA ASN A 345 7.65 -16.58 -11.48
C ASN A 345 6.17 -16.39 -11.14
N GLU A 346 5.85 -16.07 -9.90
CA GLU A 346 4.48 -15.80 -9.45
C GLU A 346 4.09 -14.31 -9.59
N LEU A 347 5.08 -13.45 -9.81
CA LEU A 347 4.90 -12.01 -9.99
C LEU A 347 4.80 -11.63 -11.47
N PRO A 348 4.19 -10.48 -11.81
CA PRO A 348 3.53 -9.57 -10.86
C PRO A 348 2.15 -10.08 -10.45
N ILE A 349 1.78 -9.80 -9.21
CA ILE A 349 0.39 -9.81 -8.76
C ILE A 349 -0.20 -8.45 -9.13
N ARG A 350 -1.51 -8.32 -9.31
CA ARG A 350 -2.22 -7.10 -9.70
C ARG A 350 -1.85 -5.91 -8.80
N PRO A 351 -0.85 -5.06 -9.16
CA PRO A 351 -0.35 -4.02 -8.27
C PRO A 351 -1.34 -2.84 -8.25
N PRO A 352 -1.81 -2.41 -7.06
CA PRO A 352 -2.74 -1.27 -6.94
C PRO A 352 -2.15 0.03 -7.48
N SER A 353 -0.84 0.17 -7.51
CA SER A 353 -0.14 1.32 -8.11
C SER A 353 -0.51 1.58 -9.56
N LEU A 354 -0.73 0.54 -10.39
CA LEU A 354 -1.21 0.71 -11.77
C LEU A 354 -2.61 1.34 -11.81
N LEU A 355 -3.54 0.84 -10.99
CA LEU A 355 -4.90 1.36 -10.94
C LEU A 355 -4.92 2.82 -10.48
N PHE A 356 -4.16 3.12 -9.42
CA PHE A 356 -4.11 4.47 -8.86
C PHE A 356 -3.45 5.45 -9.84
N ALA A 357 -2.36 5.05 -10.50
CA ALA A 357 -1.70 5.85 -11.53
C ALA A 357 -2.57 6.03 -12.79
N ALA A 358 -3.34 5.01 -13.20
CA ALA A 358 -4.31 5.14 -14.27
C ALA A 358 -5.31 6.27 -14.02
N ARG A 359 -5.80 6.37 -12.78
CA ARG A 359 -6.73 7.41 -12.33
C ARG A 359 -6.06 8.78 -12.20
N ALA A 360 -4.85 8.82 -11.61
CA ALA A 360 -4.11 10.07 -11.36
C ALA A 360 -3.63 10.72 -12.67
N TYR A 361 -3.14 9.93 -13.61
CA TYR A 361 -2.54 10.43 -14.85
C TYR A 361 -3.43 10.29 -16.09
N ASN A 362 -4.68 9.81 -15.92
CA ASN A 362 -5.59 9.54 -17.02
C ASN A 362 -4.98 8.64 -18.11
N ARG A 363 -4.35 7.52 -17.68
CA ARG A 363 -3.65 6.55 -18.52
C ARG A 363 -4.41 5.22 -18.51
N PRO A 364 -5.37 5.02 -19.43
CA PRO A 364 -6.22 3.83 -19.45
C PRO A 364 -5.44 2.53 -19.62
N GLU A 365 -4.28 2.55 -20.30
CA GLU A 365 -3.44 1.38 -20.50
C GLU A 365 -2.92 0.76 -19.18
N TYR A 366 -2.74 1.56 -18.14
CA TYR A 366 -2.36 1.05 -16.80
C TYR A 366 -3.50 0.26 -16.18
N ALA A 367 -4.73 0.75 -16.30
CA ALA A 367 -5.91 0.05 -15.83
C ALA A 367 -6.21 -1.23 -16.63
N GLU A 368 -6.01 -1.20 -17.96
CA GLU A 368 -6.19 -2.39 -18.80
C GLU A 368 -5.19 -3.49 -18.43
N LEU A 369 -3.90 -3.14 -18.23
CA LEU A 369 -2.93 -4.12 -17.75
C LEU A 369 -3.32 -4.63 -16.37
N TRP A 370 -3.69 -3.75 -15.42
CA TRP A 370 -4.12 -4.13 -14.08
C TRP A 370 -5.21 -5.19 -14.08
N LYS A 371 -6.24 -5.06 -14.95
CA LYS A 371 -7.34 -6.04 -15.07
C LYS A 371 -6.89 -7.44 -15.47
N THR A 372 -5.81 -7.58 -16.23
CA THR A 372 -5.36 -8.86 -16.78
C THR A 372 -4.49 -9.67 -15.83
N LEU A 373 -3.97 -9.02 -14.78
CA LEU A 373 -3.07 -9.65 -13.83
C LEU A 373 -3.83 -10.46 -12.77
N LYS A 374 -3.17 -11.46 -12.17
CA LYS A 374 -3.71 -12.22 -11.04
C LYS A 374 -4.04 -11.29 -9.87
N PRO A 375 -5.24 -11.35 -9.30
CA PRO A 375 -5.65 -10.35 -8.32
C PRO A 375 -5.01 -10.53 -6.94
N ASP A 376 -4.75 -11.77 -6.50
CA ASP A 376 -4.32 -12.06 -5.13
C ASP A 376 -3.07 -12.94 -5.10
N PRO A 377 -2.16 -12.69 -4.14
CA PRO A 377 -1.02 -13.56 -3.89
C PRO A 377 -1.45 -14.87 -3.24
N VAL A 378 -0.87 -15.98 -3.69
CA VAL A 378 -1.18 -17.31 -3.15
C VAL A 378 -0.25 -17.64 -1.98
N SER A 379 1.05 -17.36 -2.10
CA SER A 379 2.00 -17.72 -1.06
C SER A 379 1.96 -16.75 0.12
N PRO A 380 2.11 -17.25 1.37
CA PRO A 380 2.18 -16.37 2.56
C PRO A 380 3.30 -15.33 2.48
N GLU A 381 4.42 -15.66 1.85
CA GLU A 381 5.54 -14.73 1.68
C GLU A 381 5.17 -13.56 0.75
N LEU A 382 4.46 -13.82 -0.35
CA LEU A 382 3.96 -12.75 -1.22
C LEU A 382 2.85 -11.95 -0.56
N GLN A 383 2.03 -12.58 0.26
CA GLN A 383 1.00 -11.88 1.02
C GLN A 383 1.57 -10.78 1.90
N ARG A 384 2.73 -10.97 2.50
CA ARG A 384 3.42 -9.97 3.34
C ARG A 384 3.89 -8.72 2.58
N THR A 385 4.11 -8.85 1.28
CA THR A 385 4.55 -7.75 0.42
C THR A 385 3.42 -7.18 -0.45
N PHE A 386 2.16 -7.38 -0.04
CA PHE A 386 0.98 -6.93 -0.76
C PHE A 386 0.04 -6.13 0.18
N PRO A 387 0.36 -4.85 0.46
CA PRO A 387 -0.26 -4.09 1.55
C PRO A 387 -1.65 -3.56 1.23
N ILE A 388 -2.03 -3.46 -0.05
CA ILE A 388 -3.31 -2.95 -0.53
C ILE A 388 -3.99 -4.03 -1.37
N ARG A 389 -5.02 -4.66 -0.81
CA ARG A 389 -5.70 -5.82 -1.41
C ARG A 389 -7.09 -5.52 -1.91
N GLN A 390 -7.71 -4.49 -1.33
CA GLN A 390 -9.07 -4.05 -1.63
C GLN A 390 -9.04 -2.64 -2.22
N PRO A 391 -8.55 -2.48 -3.48
CA PRO A 391 -8.42 -1.15 -4.09
C PRO A 391 -9.76 -0.42 -4.18
N LEU A 392 -10.91 -1.13 -4.09
CA LEU A 392 -12.23 -0.54 -3.99
C LEU A 392 -12.31 0.47 -2.84
N LEU A 393 -11.76 0.14 -1.66
CA LEU A 393 -11.77 1.01 -0.48
C LEU A 393 -10.87 2.25 -0.61
N TRP A 394 -9.96 2.25 -1.57
CA TRP A 394 -9.04 3.36 -1.84
C TRP A 394 -9.54 4.31 -2.93
N VAL A 395 -10.39 3.82 -3.83
CA VAL A 395 -10.88 4.60 -4.97
C VAL A 395 -12.34 5.03 -4.84
N THR A 396 -13.06 4.47 -3.87
CA THR A 396 -14.43 4.84 -3.51
C THR A 396 -14.41 5.82 -2.33
N ARG A 397 -15.39 6.69 -2.24
CA ARG A 397 -15.59 7.55 -1.08
C ARG A 397 -16.68 6.96 -0.20
N PRO A 398 -16.52 6.94 1.13
CA PRO A 398 -17.63 6.63 2.03
C PRO A 398 -18.81 7.56 1.76
N LYS A 399 -20.01 7.07 1.95
CA LYS A 399 -21.19 7.94 1.93
C LYS A 399 -21.09 8.91 3.11
N PRO A 400 -21.51 10.17 2.94
CA PRO A 400 -21.52 11.14 4.02
C PRO A 400 -22.50 10.78 5.13
#